data_2138de95517d7e6fbc21bfc7a8b223a3
#
_entry.id   2138de95517d7e6fbc21bfc7a8b223a3
#
_cell.length_a   1.000
_cell.length_b   1.000
_cell.length_c   1.000
_cell.angle_alpha   90.00
_cell.angle_beta   90.00
_cell.angle_gamma   90.00
#
_symmetry.space_group_name_H-M   'P 1'
#
loop_
_entity.id
_entity.type
_entity.pdbx_description
1 polymer ?
#
loop_
_entity_poly.entity_id
_entity_poly.type
_entity_poly.pdbx_seq_one_letter_code
_entity_poly.pdbx_strand_id
1 'polypeptide(L)'
;MDIFHNALLEHIEKLFNENSDLANEVDIEGVIDNLIPEMAAIVKKRLIDSTNKMLREHRSLSDEFVTRNISRWAEAFDLLETLIVICTESGEDFNNSYRQQAASEDDLVFDLVVRHHARACHIANEILCLLKNGFADAAHARWRALHEVAATAMFIAKHGNECAERFYYHEIIDSYNVMIEHEKYEHRLQAKGPSVEEISNCKIQLDQLIKKYGKKYADNYGWASYLFPNHNKVGFGAIEKDVQLEHMRPYYKWASQNIHAGSKAMRSRLGLCETDEDILLVGQSNSGMTDPANATAISLMQITTTLLFLKPTIDQIVTAKIILDYTDEIGNTFLKIERNN
;
A
#
# COMPACT_ATOMS: atom_id res chain seq x y z
N MET A 1 13.41 1.51 -34.62
CA MET A 1 14.17 1.86 -33.43
C MET A 1 15.58 2.36 -33.74
N ASP A 2 15.97 2.38 -34.99
CA ASP A 2 17.37 2.64 -35.42
C ASP A 2 17.63 4.07 -35.92
N ILE A 3 16.75 5.04 -35.62
CA ILE A 3 16.86 6.43 -36.10
C ILE A 3 18.20 7.07 -35.68
N PHE A 4 18.55 6.87 -34.39
CA PHE A 4 19.81 7.42 -33.88
C PHE A 4 21.05 6.66 -34.39
N HIS A 5 20.93 5.33 -34.54
CA HIS A 5 21.98 4.50 -35.10
C HIS A 5 22.26 4.93 -36.55
N ASN A 6 21.23 5.09 -37.37
CA ASN A 6 21.35 5.52 -38.76
C ASN A 6 21.94 6.95 -38.86
N ALA A 7 21.48 7.89 -38.01
CA ALA A 7 22.01 9.23 -37.94
C ALA A 7 23.50 9.25 -37.53
N LEU A 8 23.91 8.35 -36.63
CA LEU A 8 25.30 8.17 -36.23
C LEU A 8 26.15 7.64 -37.42
N LEU A 9 25.64 6.61 -38.12
CA LEU A 9 26.31 6.04 -39.28
C LEU A 9 26.49 7.10 -40.41
N GLU A 10 25.43 7.84 -40.73
CA GLU A 10 25.48 8.94 -41.70
C GLU A 10 26.51 10.01 -41.30
N HIS A 11 26.60 10.34 -40.01
CA HIS A 11 27.57 11.30 -39.51
C HIS A 11 29.01 10.77 -39.63
N ILE A 12 29.24 9.50 -39.29
CA ILE A 12 30.53 8.84 -39.42
C ILE A 12 30.93 8.74 -40.90
N GLU A 13 30.03 8.32 -41.79
CA GLU A 13 30.27 8.27 -43.24
C GLU A 13 30.63 9.64 -43.79
N LYS A 14 29.97 10.71 -43.34
CA LYS A 14 30.29 12.07 -43.74
C LYS A 14 31.68 12.48 -43.29
N LEU A 15 32.09 12.17 -42.07
CA LEU A 15 33.44 12.43 -41.56
C LEU A 15 34.51 11.69 -42.37
N PHE A 16 34.28 10.44 -42.80
CA PHE A 16 35.17 9.66 -43.63
C PHE A 16 35.28 10.25 -45.05
N ASN A 17 34.19 10.72 -45.62
CA ASN A 17 34.16 11.31 -46.96
C ASN A 17 34.82 12.68 -47.03
N GLU A 18 34.75 13.47 -45.95
CA GLU A 18 35.38 14.80 -45.85
C GLU A 18 36.88 14.72 -45.55
N ASN A 19 37.39 13.61 -45.00
CA ASN A 19 38.75 13.40 -44.57
C ASN A 19 39.32 12.05 -45.05
N SER A 20 39.34 11.83 -46.37
CA SER A 20 39.74 10.56 -46.97
C SER A 20 41.16 10.10 -46.60
N ASP A 21 42.07 11.01 -46.22
CA ASP A 21 43.46 10.70 -45.84
C ASP A 21 43.62 10.31 -44.36
N LEU A 22 42.55 10.48 -43.53
CA LEU A 22 42.53 10.20 -42.08
C LEU A 22 41.72 8.94 -41.72
N ALA A 23 41.29 8.16 -42.70
CA ALA A 23 40.41 7.01 -42.51
C ALA A 23 40.95 5.93 -41.50
N ASN A 24 42.24 5.93 -41.23
CA ASN A 24 42.88 5.00 -40.27
C ASN A 24 43.10 5.62 -38.86
N GLU A 25 42.75 6.89 -38.64
CA GLU A 25 43.00 7.61 -37.38
C GLU A 25 41.72 8.21 -36.76
N VAL A 26 40.54 7.92 -37.30
CA VAL A 26 39.32 8.44 -36.70
C VAL A 26 39.07 7.74 -35.37
N ASP A 27 39.17 8.50 -34.28
CA ASP A 27 38.78 8.07 -32.95
C ASP A 27 37.24 7.96 -32.86
N ILE A 28 36.72 6.76 -33.24
CA ILE A 28 35.28 6.47 -33.25
C ILE A 28 34.71 6.59 -31.84
N GLU A 29 35.45 6.19 -30.79
CA GLU A 29 34.98 6.31 -29.39
C GLU A 29 34.81 7.78 -29.00
N GLY A 30 35.81 8.64 -29.32
CA GLY A 30 35.72 10.07 -29.06
C GLY A 30 34.60 10.77 -29.85
N VAL A 31 34.30 10.33 -31.06
CA VAL A 31 33.16 10.81 -31.85
C VAL A 31 31.84 10.43 -31.20
N ILE A 32 31.71 9.18 -30.75
CA ILE A 32 30.50 8.68 -30.05
C ILE A 32 30.29 9.42 -28.74
N ASP A 33 31.34 9.57 -27.93
CA ASP A 33 31.28 10.22 -26.62
C ASP A 33 30.85 11.70 -26.69
N ASN A 34 31.21 12.38 -27.80
CA ASN A 34 30.76 13.76 -28.02
C ASN A 34 29.37 13.86 -28.64
N LEU A 35 29.05 12.98 -29.58
CA LEU A 35 27.79 13.02 -30.34
C LEU A 35 26.58 12.59 -29.49
N ILE A 36 26.74 11.58 -28.64
CA ILE A 36 25.61 11.10 -27.78
C ILE A 36 25.04 12.19 -26.87
N PRO A 37 25.85 12.95 -26.11
CA PRO A 37 25.31 14.05 -25.26
C PRO A 37 24.63 15.13 -26.10
N GLU A 38 25.16 15.49 -27.26
CA GLU A 38 24.57 16.50 -28.14
C GLU A 38 23.21 16.06 -28.70
N MET A 39 23.15 14.85 -29.25
CA MET A 39 21.89 14.26 -29.73
C MET A 39 20.86 14.13 -28.61
N ALA A 40 21.27 13.68 -27.42
CA ALA A 40 20.41 13.59 -26.26
C ALA A 40 19.83 14.96 -25.84
N ALA A 41 20.66 16.02 -25.89
CA ALA A 41 20.23 17.39 -25.59
C ALA A 41 19.19 17.89 -26.60
N ILE A 42 19.42 17.66 -27.91
CA ILE A 42 18.48 18.04 -28.97
C ILE A 42 17.12 17.30 -28.79
N VAL A 43 17.18 15.99 -28.58
CA VAL A 43 15.95 15.19 -28.38
C VAL A 43 15.22 15.59 -27.12
N LYS A 44 15.95 15.78 -26.01
CA LYS A 44 15.38 16.26 -24.74
C LYS A 44 14.66 17.59 -24.93
N LYS A 45 15.25 18.54 -25.66
CA LYS A 45 14.62 19.83 -25.96
C LYS A 45 13.32 19.64 -26.74
N ARG A 46 13.31 18.83 -27.81
CA ARG A 46 12.08 18.53 -28.59
C ARG A 46 11.00 17.86 -27.75
N LEU A 47 11.38 16.93 -26.86
CA LEU A 47 10.44 16.30 -25.93
C LEU A 47 9.82 17.33 -24.96
N ILE A 48 10.65 18.25 -24.41
CA ILE A 48 10.17 19.33 -23.56
C ILE A 48 9.19 20.24 -24.33
N ASP A 49 9.52 20.62 -25.55
CA ASP A 49 8.68 21.47 -26.38
C ASP A 49 7.32 20.80 -26.73
N SER A 50 7.31 19.47 -26.86
CA SER A 50 6.10 18.69 -27.16
C SER A 50 5.33 18.23 -25.90
N THR A 51 5.87 18.42 -24.68
CA THR A 51 5.33 17.88 -23.42
C THR A 51 3.86 18.24 -23.22
N ASN A 52 3.49 19.48 -23.43
CA ASN A 52 2.12 19.95 -23.21
C ASN A 52 1.07 19.24 -24.12
N LYS A 53 1.46 18.97 -25.37
CA LYS A 53 0.57 18.27 -26.31
C LYS A 53 0.49 16.78 -25.93
N MET A 54 1.63 16.14 -25.74
CA MET A 54 1.74 14.72 -25.37
C MET A 54 0.95 14.41 -24.06
N LEU A 55 1.17 15.21 -23.00
CA LEU A 55 0.48 14.98 -21.74
C LEU A 55 -1.02 15.25 -21.84
N ARG A 56 -1.47 16.20 -22.66
CA ARG A 56 -2.91 16.43 -22.89
C ARG A 56 -3.58 15.22 -23.53
N GLU A 57 -2.95 14.64 -24.55
CA GLU A 57 -3.44 13.45 -25.24
C GLU A 57 -3.50 12.24 -24.28
N HIS A 58 -2.44 11.99 -23.52
CA HIS A 58 -2.41 10.90 -22.54
C HIS A 58 -3.43 11.07 -21.41
N ARG A 59 -3.62 12.29 -20.90
CA ARG A 59 -4.64 12.59 -19.88
C ARG A 59 -6.05 12.37 -20.39
N SER A 60 -6.34 12.80 -21.62
CA SER A 60 -7.65 12.57 -22.23
C SER A 60 -7.98 11.07 -22.34
N LEU A 61 -7.01 10.25 -22.78
CA LEU A 61 -7.20 8.79 -22.86
C LEU A 61 -7.43 8.17 -21.47
N SER A 62 -6.70 8.65 -20.45
CA SER A 62 -6.87 8.19 -19.07
C SER A 62 -8.26 8.58 -18.53
N ASP A 63 -8.69 9.82 -18.74
CA ASP A 63 -9.99 10.31 -18.27
C ASP A 63 -11.17 9.55 -18.94
N GLU A 64 -11.04 9.27 -20.24
CA GLU A 64 -12.01 8.43 -20.97
C GLU A 64 -12.05 7.00 -20.42
N PHE A 65 -10.90 6.42 -20.10
CA PHE A 65 -10.82 5.10 -19.48
C PHE A 65 -11.52 5.11 -18.11
N VAL A 66 -11.17 6.06 -17.23
CA VAL A 66 -11.76 6.18 -15.88
C VAL A 66 -13.27 6.31 -15.96
N THR A 67 -13.78 7.11 -16.91
CA THR A 67 -15.22 7.26 -17.13
C THR A 67 -15.88 5.93 -17.48
N ARG A 68 -15.30 5.16 -18.40
CA ARG A 68 -15.83 3.83 -18.78
C ARG A 68 -15.74 2.84 -17.62
N ASN A 69 -14.63 2.83 -16.88
CA ASN A 69 -14.43 1.95 -15.73
C ASN A 69 -15.45 2.22 -14.63
N ILE A 70 -15.65 3.50 -14.26
CA ILE A 70 -16.67 3.90 -13.29
C ILE A 70 -18.07 3.54 -13.79
N SER A 71 -18.36 3.74 -15.06
CA SER A 71 -19.68 3.37 -15.65
C SER A 71 -19.93 1.86 -15.57
N ARG A 72 -18.92 1.03 -15.85
CA ARG A 72 -19.02 -0.43 -15.74
C ARG A 72 -19.36 -0.89 -14.33
N TRP A 73 -18.68 -0.35 -13.34
CA TRP A 73 -18.73 -0.77 -11.94
C TRP A 73 -19.59 0.13 -11.05
N ALA A 74 -20.41 1.02 -11.63
CA ALA A 74 -21.09 2.12 -10.91
C ALA A 74 -21.85 1.65 -9.67
N GLU A 75 -22.76 0.68 -9.81
CA GLU A 75 -23.57 0.13 -8.71
C GLU A 75 -22.68 -0.40 -7.56
N ALA A 76 -21.61 -1.11 -7.90
CA ALA A 76 -20.70 -1.71 -6.94
C ALA A 76 -19.80 -0.67 -6.27
N PHE A 77 -19.31 0.33 -7.00
CA PHE A 77 -18.52 1.43 -6.42
C PHE A 77 -19.36 2.30 -5.50
N ASP A 78 -20.61 2.60 -5.87
CA ASP A 78 -21.52 3.39 -5.04
C ASP A 78 -21.79 2.69 -3.69
N LEU A 79 -22.00 1.37 -3.70
CA LEU A 79 -22.15 0.58 -2.48
C LEU A 79 -20.87 0.61 -1.60
N LEU A 80 -19.70 0.41 -2.21
CA LEU A 80 -18.43 0.44 -1.47
C LEU A 80 -18.14 1.83 -0.89
N GLU A 81 -18.38 2.89 -1.66
CA GLU A 81 -18.24 4.27 -1.20
C GLU A 81 -19.19 4.58 -0.04
N THR A 82 -20.45 4.16 -0.16
CA THR A 82 -21.46 4.28 0.90
C THR A 82 -21.02 3.56 2.17
N LEU A 83 -20.51 2.33 2.07
CA LEU A 83 -19.97 1.61 3.22
C LEU A 83 -18.82 2.37 3.90
N ILE A 84 -17.90 2.93 3.10
CA ILE A 84 -16.78 3.72 3.65
C ILE A 84 -17.28 4.95 4.40
N VAL A 85 -18.29 5.64 3.88
CA VAL A 85 -18.92 6.79 4.55
C VAL A 85 -19.57 6.35 5.85
N ILE A 86 -20.42 5.32 5.84
CA ILE A 86 -21.10 4.79 7.04
C ILE A 86 -20.05 4.41 8.11
N CYS A 87 -19.00 3.69 7.75
CA CYS A 87 -17.94 3.32 8.69
C CYS A 87 -17.22 4.53 9.26
N THR A 88 -16.93 5.54 8.42
CA THR A 88 -16.24 6.76 8.85
C THR A 88 -17.08 7.55 9.84
N GLU A 89 -18.34 7.83 9.52
CA GLU A 89 -19.28 8.55 10.38
C GLU A 89 -19.52 7.78 11.70
N SER A 90 -19.70 6.46 11.63
CA SER A 90 -19.86 5.62 12.84
C SER A 90 -18.64 5.70 13.77
N GLY A 91 -17.42 5.75 13.19
CA GLY A 91 -16.20 5.91 13.96
C GLY A 91 -16.04 7.30 14.57
N GLU A 92 -16.42 8.34 13.86
CA GLU A 92 -16.43 9.73 14.35
C GLU A 92 -17.42 9.88 15.52
N ASP A 93 -18.65 9.39 15.37
CA ASP A 93 -19.68 9.44 16.39
C ASP A 93 -19.26 8.66 17.64
N PHE A 94 -18.69 7.47 17.45
CA PHE A 94 -18.18 6.65 18.56
C PHE A 94 -17.04 7.37 19.29
N ASN A 95 -16.08 7.92 18.58
CA ASN A 95 -14.98 8.66 19.17
C ASN A 95 -15.48 9.89 19.91
N ASN A 96 -16.37 10.68 19.32
CA ASN A 96 -16.94 11.87 19.96
C ASN A 96 -17.71 11.54 21.24
N SER A 97 -18.42 10.41 21.26
CA SER A 97 -19.21 9.98 22.41
C SER A 97 -18.37 9.53 23.60
N TYR A 98 -17.23 8.87 23.36
CA TYR A 98 -16.47 8.19 24.41
C TYR A 98 -15.06 8.72 24.66
N ARG A 99 -14.52 9.62 23.81
CA ARG A 99 -13.14 10.14 23.92
C ARG A 99 -12.83 10.75 25.26
N GLN A 100 -13.74 11.57 25.81
CA GLN A 100 -13.50 12.25 27.09
C GLN A 100 -13.39 11.27 28.25
N GLN A 101 -14.29 10.28 28.28
CA GLN A 101 -14.25 9.22 29.29
C GLN A 101 -12.99 8.38 29.16
N ALA A 102 -12.66 7.90 27.96
CA ALA A 102 -11.47 7.09 27.71
C ALA A 102 -10.19 7.83 28.11
N ALA A 103 -10.09 9.14 27.84
CA ALA A 103 -8.95 9.95 28.26
C ALA A 103 -8.85 10.09 29.79
N SER A 104 -9.98 10.19 30.50
CA SER A 104 -9.98 10.25 31.98
C SER A 104 -9.64 8.92 32.65
N GLU A 105 -9.84 7.80 31.96
CA GLU A 105 -9.58 6.44 32.40
C GLU A 105 -8.23 5.90 31.90
N ASP A 106 -7.45 6.69 31.13
CA ASP A 106 -6.24 6.24 30.43
C ASP A 106 -6.45 4.96 29.60
N ASP A 107 -7.66 4.86 28.94
CA ASP A 107 -8.06 3.69 28.15
C ASP A 107 -7.27 3.62 26.83
N LEU A 108 -6.12 2.95 26.90
CA LEU A 108 -5.22 2.78 25.77
C LEU A 108 -5.80 1.85 24.71
N VAL A 109 -6.65 0.90 25.06
CA VAL A 109 -7.34 0.03 24.10
C VAL A 109 -8.25 0.87 23.21
N PHE A 110 -9.07 1.74 23.83
CA PHE A 110 -9.92 2.67 23.08
C PHE A 110 -9.08 3.54 22.15
N ASP A 111 -8.02 4.19 22.65
CA ASP A 111 -7.20 5.09 21.84
C ASP A 111 -6.59 4.39 20.63
N LEU A 112 -6.00 3.21 20.82
CA LEU A 112 -5.39 2.45 19.74
C LEU A 112 -6.42 1.94 18.72
N VAL A 113 -7.57 1.40 19.16
CA VAL A 113 -8.59 0.89 18.24
C VAL A 113 -9.20 2.02 17.42
N VAL A 114 -9.46 3.20 18.01
CA VAL A 114 -9.94 4.39 17.28
C VAL A 114 -8.91 4.83 16.23
N ARG A 115 -7.62 4.89 16.57
CA ARG A 115 -6.56 5.26 15.61
C ARG A 115 -6.42 4.24 14.48
N HIS A 116 -6.51 2.95 14.79
CA HIS A 116 -6.50 1.90 13.76
C HIS A 116 -7.74 2.02 12.86
N HIS A 117 -8.91 2.29 13.42
CA HIS A 117 -10.13 2.51 12.64
C HIS A 117 -10.01 3.69 11.68
N ALA A 118 -9.55 4.85 12.17
CA ALA A 118 -9.31 6.02 11.32
C ALA A 118 -8.32 5.71 10.18
N ARG A 119 -7.23 4.98 10.48
CA ARG A 119 -6.27 4.51 9.48
C ARG A 119 -6.92 3.54 8.48
N ALA A 120 -7.79 2.66 8.93
CA ALA A 120 -8.53 1.72 8.08
C ALA A 120 -9.45 2.44 7.10
N CYS A 121 -10.22 3.44 7.55
CA CYS A 121 -11.05 4.27 6.69
C CYS A 121 -10.22 5.04 5.65
N HIS A 122 -9.07 5.59 6.06
CA HIS A 122 -8.13 6.23 5.12
C HIS A 122 -7.65 5.27 4.04
N ILE A 123 -7.19 4.06 4.43
CA ILE A 123 -6.73 3.03 3.47
C ILE A 123 -7.86 2.58 2.55
N ALA A 124 -9.09 2.43 3.05
CA ALA A 124 -10.24 2.07 2.23
C ALA A 124 -10.53 3.11 1.14
N ASN A 125 -10.39 4.41 1.45
CA ASN A 125 -10.48 5.49 0.46
C ASN A 125 -9.35 5.43 -0.59
N GLU A 126 -8.11 5.10 -0.19
CA GLU A 126 -7.01 4.89 -1.14
C GLU A 126 -7.32 3.72 -2.09
N ILE A 127 -7.87 2.61 -1.56
CA ILE A 127 -8.26 1.45 -2.36
C ILE A 127 -9.37 1.81 -3.34
N LEU A 128 -10.42 2.50 -2.90
CA LEU A 128 -11.50 2.96 -3.75
C LEU A 128 -10.98 3.86 -4.89
N CYS A 129 -10.05 4.77 -4.59
CA CYS A 129 -9.38 5.60 -5.59
C CYS A 129 -8.63 4.74 -6.63
N LEU A 130 -7.87 3.74 -6.19
CA LEU A 130 -7.15 2.83 -7.08
C LEU A 130 -8.10 2.02 -7.98
N LEU A 131 -9.19 1.51 -7.42
CA LEU A 131 -10.21 0.75 -8.16
C LEU A 131 -10.91 1.62 -9.21
N LYS A 132 -11.38 2.82 -8.84
CA LYS A 132 -12.01 3.77 -9.77
C LYS A 132 -11.08 4.15 -10.92
N ASN A 133 -9.77 4.17 -10.67
CA ASN A 133 -8.73 4.46 -11.67
C ASN A 133 -8.18 3.22 -12.40
N GLY A 134 -8.72 2.02 -12.19
CA GLY A 134 -8.34 0.83 -12.96
C GLY A 134 -7.06 0.14 -12.49
N PHE A 135 -6.69 0.24 -11.21
CA PHE A 135 -5.46 -0.33 -10.64
C PHE A 135 -5.77 -1.43 -9.61
N ALA A 136 -6.44 -2.51 -10.04
CA ALA A 136 -6.87 -3.62 -9.17
C ALA A 136 -5.71 -4.29 -8.41
N ASP A 137 -4.56 -4.53 -9.07
CA ASP A 137 -3.38 -5.12 -8.43
C ASP A 137 -2.82 -4.23 -7.31
N ALA A 138 -2.77 -2.91 -7.53
CA ALA A 138 -2.34 -1.94 -6.51
C ALA A 138 -3.36 -1.84 -5.36
N ALA A 139 -4.65 -1.86 -5.68
CA ALA A 139 -5.73 -1.90 -4.69
C ALA A 139 -5.62 -3.15 -3.80
N HIS A 140 -5.34 -4.32 -4.38
CA HIS A 140 -5.13 -5.56 -3.65
C HIS A 140 -3.87 -5.51 -2.77
N ALA A 141 -2.76 -4.96 -3.28
CA ALA A 141 -1.56 -4.72 -2.49
C ALA A 141 -1.84 -3.78 -1.30
N ARG A 142 -2.65 -2.74 -1.50
CA ARG A 142 -3.02 -1.80 -0.44
C ARG A 142 -3.98 -2.41 0.57
N TRP A 143 -4.91 -3.27 0.13
CA TRP A 143 -5.78 -4.04 1.02
C TRP A 143 -5.00 -4.89 2.04
N ARG A 144 -3.86 -5.45 1.67
CA ARG A 144 -3.01 -6.17 2.64
C ARG A 144 -2.73 -5.34 3.90
N ALA A 145 -2.42 -4.04 3.73
CA ALA A 145 -2.19 -3.15 4.86
C ALA A 145 -3.48 -2.92 5.68
N LEU A 146 -4.64 -2.81 5.02
CA LEU A 146 -5.94 -2.71 5.70
C LEU A 146 -6.23 -3.95 6.55
N HIS A 147 -5.98 -5.12 6.00
CA HIS A 147 -6.17 -6.39 6.72
C HIS A 147 -5.25 -6.51 7.95
N GLU A 148 -3.97 -6.10 7.82
CA GLU A 148 -3.04 -6.05 8.96
C GLU A 148 -3.53 -5.08 10.05
N VAL A 149 -4.04 -3.91 9.67
CA VAL A 149 -4.61 -2.91 10.60
C VAL A 149 -5.86 -3.46 11.31
N ALA A 150 -6.78 -4.09 10.57
CA ALA A 150 -7.98 -4.67 11.14
C ALA A 150 -7.67 -5.82 12.12
N ALA A 151 -6.83 -6.77 11.71
CA ALA A 151 -6.45 -7.90 12.56
C ALA A 151 -5.71 -7.44 13.83
N THR A 152 -4.85 -6.42 13.73
CA THR A 152 -4.14 -5.85 14.88
C THR A 152 -5.10 -5.18 15.86
N ALA A 153 -6.05 -4.39 15.36
CA ALA A 153 -7.07 -3.75 16.19
C ALA A 153 -7.96 -4.78 16.93
N MET A 154 -8.40 -5.82 16.21
CA MET A 154 -9.16 -6.95 16.79
C MET A 154 -8.36 -7.66 17.88
N PHE A 155 -7.06 -7.88 17.63
CA PHE A 155 -6.18 -8.54 18.60
C PHE A 155 -5.98 -7.70 19.86
N ILE A 156 -5.76 -6.39 19.73
CA ILE A 156 -5.65 -5.46 20.86
C ILE A 156 -6.95 -5.40 21.65
N ALA A 157 -8.09 -5.26 20.97
CA ALA A 157 -9.41 -5.24 21.61
C ALA A 157 -9.69 -6.54 22.39
N LYS A 158 -9.30 -7.71 21.84
CA LYS A 158 -9.47 -9.02 22.47
C LYS A 158 -8.62 -9.20 23.72
N HIS A 159 -7.35 -8.74 23.70
CA HIS A 159 -6.38 -9.01 24.77
C HIS A 159 -6.23 -7.86 25.79
N GLY A 160 -6.83 -6.70 25.52
CA GLY A 160 -6.98 -5.63 26.51
C GLY A 160 -5.69 -4.86 26.82
N ASN A 161 -5.68 -4.24 28.00
CA ASN A 161 -4.71 -3.20 28.36
C ASN A 161 -3.24 -3.62 28.29
N GLU A 162 -2.86 -4.83 28.72
CA GLU A 162 -1.44 -5.26 28.64
C GLU A 162 -0.98 -5.36 27.19
N CYS A 163 -1.84 -5.88 26.31
CA CYS A 163 -1.56 -5.96 24.88
C CYS A 163 -1.43 -4.56 24.27
N ALA A 164 -2.36 -3.66 24.61
CA ALA A 164 -2.37 -2.28 24.16
C ALA A 164 -1.09 -1.52 24.60
N GLU A 165 -0.69 -1.65 25.87
CA GLU A 165 0.52 -1.04 26.39
C GLU A 165 1.77 -1.53 25.66
N ARG A 166 1.88 -2.84 25.48
CA ARG A 166 3.02 -3.44 24.76
C ARG A 166 3.07 -3.00 23.31
N PHE A 167 1.93 -2.93 22.63
CA PHE A 167 1.84 -2.45 21.26
C PHE A 167 2.24 -0.97 21.16
N TYR A 168 1.72 -0.13 22.05
CA TYR A 168 2.01 1.31 22.08
C TYR A 168 3.50 1.61 22.19
N TYR A 169 4.18 0.98 23.13
CA TYR A 169 5.62 1.22 23.33
C TYR A 169 6.51 0.49 22.32
N HIS A 170 5.97 -0.41 21.50
CA HIS A 170 6.77 -1.13 20.50
C HIS A 170 7.31 -0.23 19.40
N GLU A 171 6.72 0.95 19.20
CA GLU A 171 7.22 1.96 18.24
C GLU A 171 8.69 2.36 18.50
N ILE A 172 9.15 2.25 19.76
CA ILE A 172 10.52 2.56 20.15
C ILE A 172 11.52 1.57 19.50
N ILE A 173 11.10 0.31 19.32
CA ILE A 173 11.89 -0.71 18.61
C ILE A 173 12.09 -0.31 17.15
N ASP A 174 10.98 0.05 16.48
CA ASP A 174 11.00 0.43 15.08
C ASP A 174 11.78 1.73 14.87
N SER A 175 11.56 2.72 15.75
CA SER A 175 12.27 4.00 15.73
C SER A 175 13.77 3.82 15.87
N TYR A 176 14.20 3.02 16.84
CA TYR A 176 15.63 2.75 17.04
C TYR A 176 16.28 2.06 15.84
N ASN A 177 15.60 1.06 15.27
CA ASN A 177 16.10 0.35 14.08
C ASN A 177 16.25 1.29 12.88
N VAL A 178 15.28 2.19 12.65
CA VAL A 178 15.33 3.20 11.59
C VAL A 178 16.47 4.19 11.81
N MET A 179 16.68 4.66 13.06
CA MET A 179 17.76 5.58 13.39
C MET A 179 19.13 4.97 13.10
N ILE A 180 19.36 3.72 13.48
CA ILE A 180 20.63 3.01 13.23
C ILE A 180 20.85 2.76 11.73
N GLU A 181 19.82 2.39 10.98
CA GLU A 181 19.95 2.25 9.53
C GLU A 181 20.23 3.60 8.85
N HIS A 182 19.62 4.70 9.31
CA HIS A 182 19.91 6.04 8.80
C HIS A 182 21.37 6.43 9.06
N GLU A 183 21.87 6.28 10.30
CA GLU A 183 23.26 6.58 10.67
C GLU A 183 24.25 5.84 9.76
N LYS A 184 24.00 4.56 9.50
CA LYS A 184 24.84 3.72 8.64
C LYS A 184 24.97 4.26 7.22
N TYR A 185 23.90 4.87 6.68
CA TYR A 185 23.82 5.33 5.28
C TYR A 185 23.80 6.84 5.11
N GLU A 186 23.94 7.64 6.16
CA GLU A 186 23.87 9.11 6.15
C GLU A 186 24.74 9.73 5.06
N HIS A 187 25.98 9.24 4.87
CA HIS A 187 26.92 9.71 3.86
C HIS A 187 26.42 9.55 2.42
N ARG A 188 25.52 8.58 2.16
CA ARG A 188 24.93 8.32 0.83
C ARG A 188 23.58 9.02 0.65
N LEU A 189 22.83 9.21 1.75
CA LEU A 189 21.52 9.85 1.75
C LEU A 189 21.61 11.36 1.55
N GLN A 190 22.79 11.97 1.84
CA GLN A 190 23.00 13.43 1.82
C GLN A 190 21.93 14.19 2.64
N ALA A 191 21.39 13.54 3.66
CA ALA A 191 20.36 14.05 4.55
C ALA A 191 20.84 13.93 5.99
N LYS A 192 20.64 15.00 6.77
CA LYS A 192 20.98 14.97 8.20
C LYS A 192 20.11 13.96 8.92
N GLY A 193 20.74 13.01 9.59
CA GLY A 193 20.11 12.01 10.43
C GLY A 193 19.78 12.50 11.84
N PRO A 194 19.24 11.59 12.68
CA PRO A 194 19.05 11.84 14.10
C PRO A 194 20.42 12.10 14.77
N SER A 195 20.41 12.96 15.80
CA SER A 195 21.60 13.27 16.57
C SER A 195 22.03 12.07 17.43
N VAL A 196 23.31 12.04 17.84
CA VAL A 196 23.84 11.02 18.75
C VAL A 196 23.05 10.99 20.08
N GLU A 197 22.57 12.14 20.54
CA GLU A 197 21.75 12.25 21.75
C GLU A 197 20.38 11.59 21.57
N GLU A 198 19.70 11.83 20.42
CA GLU A 198 18.40 11.20 20.11
C GLU A 198 18.54 9.68 20.00
N ILE A 199 19.57 9.18 19.33
CA ILE A 199 19.86 7.74 19.24
C ILE A 199 20.13 7.15 20.63
N SER A 200 20.94 7.83 21.46
CA SER A 200 21.25 7.38 22.81
C SER A 200 20.01 7.33 23.70
N ASN A 201 19.16 8.35 23.66
CA ASN A 201 17.92 8.41 24.42
C ASN A 201 16.94 7.30 23.99
N CYS A 202 16.78 7.08 22.69
CA CYS A 202 15.97 5.98 22.16
C CYS A 202 16.52 4.61 22.60
N LYS A 203 17.86 4.44 22.62
CA LYS A 203 18.51 3.21 23.09
C LYS A 203 18.26 2.95 24.58
N ILE A 204 18.29 3.96 25.43
CA ILE A 204 17.98 3.84 26.86
C ILE A 204 16.55 3.34 27.05
N GLN A 205 15.57 3.93 26.32
CA GLN A 205 14.18 3.50 26.39
C GLN A 205 14.01 2.06 25.90
N LEU A 206 14.65 1.69 24.80
CA LEU A 206 14.67 0.32 24.27
C LEU A 206 15.17 -0.67 25.32
N ASP A 207 16.30 -0.38 25.98
CA ASP A 207 16.88 -1.27 26.97
C ASP A 207 15.99 -1.43 28.22
N GLN A 208 15.28 -0.36 28.61
CA GLN A 208 14.26 -0.42 29.67
C GLN A 208 13.08 -1.33 29.29
N LEU A 209 12.58 -1.22 28.03
CA LEU A 209 11.49 -2.07 27.53
C LEU A 209 11.92 -3.54 27.43
N ILE A 210 13.13 -3.81 26.94
CA ILE A 210 13.66 -5.18 26.89
C ILE A 210 13.83 -5.75 28.30
N LYS A 211 14.25 -4.93 29.28
CA LYS A 211 14.31 -5.34 30.69
C LYS A 211 12.93 -5.66 31.26
N LYS A 212 11.90 -4.85 30.89
CA LYS A 212 10.52 -5.01 31.38
C LYS A 212 9.83 -6.23 30.74
N TYR A 213 9.95 -6.41 29.43
CA TYR A 213 9.16 -7.36 28.65
C TYR A 213 9.93 -8.58 28.14
N GLY A 214 11.25 -8.59 28.30
CA GLY A 214 12.14 -9.67 27.86
C GLY A 214 12.66 -9.49 26.43
N LYS A 215 13.67 -10.28 26.07
CA LYS A 215 14.40 -10.15 24.80
C LYS A 215 13.51 -10.34 23.55
N LYS A 216 12.51 -11.20 23.61
CA LYS A 216 11.57 -11.45 22.51
C LYS A 216 10.74 -10.22 22.14
N TYR A 217 10.66 -9.23 23.04
CA TYR A 217 9.95 -7.97 22.77
C TYR A 217 10.57 -7.16 21.63
N ALA A 218 11.87 -7.34 21.36
CA ALA A 218 12.57 -6.67 20.25
C ALA A 218 12.29 -7.26 18.86
N ASP A 219 11.56 -8.38 18.75
CA ASP A 219 11.15 -8.93 17.45
C ASP A 219 10.00 -8.12 16.84
N ASN A 220 9.78 -8.20 15.51
CA ASN A 220 8.73 -7.42 14.79
C ASN A 220 7.33 -7.50 15.41
N TYR A 221 6.93 -8.67 15.93
CA TYR A 221 5.67 -8.86 16.66
C TYR A 221 5.95 -9.19 18.13
N GLY A 222 7.04 -8.66 18.67
CA GLY A 222 7.49 -8.90 20.04
C GLY A 222 6.50 -8.41 21.09
N TRP A 223 5.71 -7.38 20.78
CA TRP A 223 4.64 -6.89 21.62
C TRP A 223 3.57 -7.95 21.94
N ALA A 224 3.31 -8.88 21.01
CA ALA A 224 2.36 -9.99 21.18
C ALA A 224 3.03 -11.27 21.72
N SER A 225 4.35 -11.33 21.83
CA SER A 225 5.11 -12.57 22.10
C SER A 225 4.73 -13.27 23.41
N TYR A 226 4.27 -12.55 24.43
CA TYR A 226 3.86 -13.09 25.72
C TYR A 226 2.63 -13.99 25.64
N LEU A 227 1.77 -13.78 24.63
CA LEU A 227 0.59 -14.61 24.35
C LEU A 227 0.93 -15.90 23.59
N PHE A 228 2.15 -15.99 23.03
CA PHE A 228 2.61 -17.12 22.23
C PHE A 228 3.92 -17.73 22.79
N PRO A 229 3.93 -18.25 24.03
CA PRO A 229 5.16 -18.69 24.69
C PRO A 229 5.89 -19.80 23.94
N ASN A 230 5.16 -20.63 23.19
CA ASN A 230 5.70 -21.76 22.44
C ASN A 230 6.25 -21.39 21.04
N HIS A 231 6.10 -20.13 20.60
CA HIS A 231 6.66 -19.68 19.35
C HIS A 231 8.08 -19.11 19.55
N ASN A 232 9.03 -19.54 18.71
CA ASN A 232 10.35 -18.92 18.70
C ASN A 232 10.28 -17.46 18.25
N LYS A 233 9.52 -17.20 17.18
CA LYS A 233 9.17 -15.86 16.68
C LYS A 233 7.68 -15.82 16.40
N VAL A 234 7.04 -14.73 16.81
CA VAL A 234 5.65 -14.43 16.45
C VAL A 234 5.67 -13.70 15.11
N GLY A 235 4.77 -14.08 14.22
CA GLY A 235 4.54 -13.41 12.95
C GLY A 235 3.07 -13.06 12.78
N PHE A 236 2.75 -12.26 11.77
CA PHE A 236 1.37 -11.83 11.52
C PHE A 236 0.36 -12.98 11.44
N GLY A 237 0.78 -14.16 10.92
CA GLY A 237 -0.07 -15.35 10.88
C GLY A 237 -0.54 -15.86 12.24
N ALA A 238 0.19 -15.62 13.31
CA ALA A 238 -0.25 -15.95 14.66
C ALA A 238 -1.35 -14.98 15.13
N ILE A 239 -1.21 -13.69 14.80
CA ILE A 239 -2.23 -12.66 15.06
C ILE A 239 -3.54 -13.01 14.32
N GLU A 240 -3.46 -13.26 13.00
CA GLU A 240 -4.64 -13.65 12.20
C GLU A 240 -5.36 -14.88 12.78
N LYS A 241 -4.59 -15.91 13.14
CA LYS A 241 -5.16 -17.14 13.71
C LYS A 241 -5.85 -16.89 15.05
N ASP A 242 -5.26 -16.04 15.89
CA ASP A 242 -5.84 -15.72 17.19
C ASP A 242 -7.19 -15.01 17.08
N VAL A 243 -7.33 -14.10 16.09
CA VAL A 243 -8.59 -13.39 15.82
C VAL A 243 -9.48 -14.10 14.78
N GLN A 244 -9.19 -15.36 14.44
CA GLN A 244 -9.97 -16.21 13.53
C GLN A 244 -10.07 -15.69 12.08
N LEU A 245 -9.01 -15.01 11.61
CA LEU A 245 -8.89 -14.49 10.24
C LEU A 245 -7.94 -15.31 9.36
N GLU A 246 -7.47 -16.48 9.80
CA GLU A 246 -6.54 -17.33 9.07
C GLU A 246 -7.08 -17.82 7.71
N HIS A 247 -8.39 -17.84 7.53
CA HIS A 247 -9.03 -18.16 6.24
C HIS A 247 -8.75 -17.08 5.17
N MET A 248 -8.37 -15.85 5.56
CA MET A 248 -7.95 -14.79 4.63
C MET A 248 -6.49 -14.92 4.19
N ARG A 249 -5.70 -15.85 4.77
CA ARG A 249 -4.29 -16.05 4.47
C ARG A 249 -3.97 -16.31 2.98
N PRO A 250 -4.76 -17.06 2.20
CA PRO A 250 -4.51 -17.22 0.76
C PRO A 250 -4.54 -15.89 0.01
N TYR A 251 -5.54 -15.04 0.27
CA TYR A 251 -5.69 -13.71 -0.34
C TYR A 251 -4.57 -12.77 0.10
N TYR A 252 -4.23 -12.77 1.39
CA TYR A 252 -3.11 -12.01 1.92
C TYR A 252 -1.77 -12.38 1.25
N LYS A 253 -1.51 -13.67 1.06
CA LYS A 253 -0.31 -14.14 0.35
C LYS A 253 -0.34 -13.74 -1.12
N TRP A 254 -1.49 -13.75 -1.74
CA TRP A 254 -1.63 -13.30 -3.12
C TRP A 254 -1.40 -11.80 -3.24
N ALA A 255 -2.03 -10.99 -2.41
CA ALA A 255 -1.78 -9.55 -2.35
C ALA A 255 -0.28 -9.21 -2.14
N SER A 256 0.43 -10.03 -1.36
CA SER A 256 1.88 -9.88 -1.14
C SER A 256 2.71 -10.05 -2.42
N GLN A 257 2.23 -10.79 -3.42
CA GLN A 257 2.93 -10.91 -4.71
C GLN A 257 2.98 -9.56 -5.47
N ASN A 258 1.96 -8.72 -5.30
CA ASN A 258 1.90 -7.39 -5.93
C ASN A 258 2.82 -6.36 -5.25
N ILE A 259 3.42 -6.70 -4.09
CA ILE A 259 4.38 -5.85 -3.37
C ILE A 259 5.82 -6.28 -3.69
N HIS A 260 6.03 -7.58 -3.84
CA HIS A 260 7.37 -8.15 -4.02
C HIS A 260 7.60 -8.53 -5.48
N ALA A 261 8.83 -8.35 -5.98
CA ALA A 261 9.25 -8.73 -7.34
C ALA A 261 9.41 -10.25 -7.50
N GLY A 262 8.42 -11.03 -7.05
CA GLY A 262 8.43 -12.49 -7.19
C GLY A 262 8.03 -12.93 -8.60
N SER A 263 8.49 -14.09 -9.04
CA SER A 263 8.23 -14.64 -10.39
C SER A 263 6.74 -14.79 -10.71
N LYS A 264 5.90 -15.06 -9.70
CA LYS A 264 4.44 -15.17 -9.87
C LYS A 264 3.80 -13.83 -10.19
N ALA A 265 4.25 -12.74 -9.58
CA ALA A 265 3.74 -11.39 -9.83
C ALA A 265 3.94 -10.92 -11.28
N MET A 266 4.94 -11.48 -11.97
CA MET A 266 5.20 -11.15 -13.37
C MET A 266 4.21 -11.78 -14.36
N ARG A 267 3.52 -12.86 -13.96
CA ARG A 267 2.69 -13.67 -14.87
C ARG A 267 1.20 -13.66 -14.50
N SER A 268 0.85 -13.36 -13.27
CA SER A 268 -0.51 -13.48 -12.72
C SER A 268 -0.94 -12.13 -12.15
N ARG A 269 -1.77 -11.39 -12.89
CA ARG A 269 -2.25 -10.06 -12.49
C ARG A 269 -3.78 -10.04 -12.51
N LEU A 270 -4.37 -9.36 -11.52
CA LEU A 270 -5.81 -9.12 -11.46
C LEU A 270 -6.30 -8.32 -12.68
N GLY A 271 -5.56 -7.32 -13.08
CA GLY A 271 -5.89 -6.50 -14.25
C GLY A 271 -5.91 -7.26 -15.59
N LEU A 272 -5.54 -8.55 -15.62
CA LEU A 272 -5.56 -9.41 -16.82
C LEU A 272 -6.43 -10.66 -16.63
N CYS A 273 -7.23 -10.76 -15.55
CA CYS A 273 -7.98 -11.98 -15.25
C CYS A 273 -9.13 -12.29 -16.22
N GLU A 274 -9.55 -11.31 -17.04
CA GLU A 274 -10.62 -11.47 -18.03
C GLU A 274 -10.08 -11.66 -19.47
N THR A 275 -8.79 -11.87 -19.66
CA THR A 275 -8.19 -12.11 -21.00
C THR A 275 -7.25 -13.31 -20.97
N ASP A 276 -7.27 -14.09 -22.06
CA ASP A 276 -6.33 -15.19 -22.32
C ASP A 276 -5.13 -14.74 -23.17
N GLU A 277 -5.09 -13.48 -23.59
CA GLU A 277 -4.02 -12.93 -24.42
C GLU A 277 -2.76 -12.64 -23.58
N ASP A 278 -1.58 -12.91 -24.14
CA ASP A 278 -0.29 -12.58 -23.53
C ASP A 278 0.02 -11.08 -23.69
N ILE A 279 -0.60 -10.29 -22.81
CA ILE A 279 -0.49 -8.83 -22.81
C ILE A 279 0.44 -8.37 -21.70
N LEU A 280 1.35 -7.43 -22.02
CA LEU A 280 2.13 -6.69 -21.03
C LEU A 280 1.34 -5.48 -20.55
N LEU A 281 0.66 -5.61 -19.41
CA LEU A 281 -0.12 -4.53 -18.82
C LEU A 281 0.82 -3.47 -18.22
N VAL A 282 0.81 -2.26 -18.81
CA VAL A 282 1.61 -1.10 -18.34
C VAL A 282 0.74 0.06 -17.83
N GLY A 283 -0.58 -0.12 -17.75
CA GLY A 283 -1.51 0.94 -17.37
C GLY A 283 -2.75 0.43 -16.68
N GLN A 284 -3.85 1.13 -16.92
CA GLN A 284 -5.16 0.87 -16.34
C GLN A 284 -5.82 -0.35 -16.98
N SER A 285 -6.59 -1.10 -16.20
CA SER A 285 -7.47 -2.17 -16.66
C SER A 285 -8.81 -2.07 -15.92
N ASN A 286 -9.90 -2.48 -16.58
CA ASN A 286 -11.24 -2.51 -15.99
C ASN A 286 -11.62 -3.90 -15.45
N SER A 287 -10.67 -4.84 -15.37
CA SER A 287 -10.86 -6.18 -14.80
C SER A 287 -10.20 -6.34 -13.42
N GLY A 288 -10.62 -7.37 -12.69
CA GLY A 288 -10.04 -7.75 -11.41
C GLY A 288 -10.44 -6.88 -10.22
N MET A 289 -11.54 -6.13 -10.31
CA MET A 289 -11.99 -5.23 -9.24
C MET A 289 -12.61 -5.96 -8.06
N THR A 290 -13.17 -7.16 -8.27
CA THR A 290 -14.00 -7.90 -7.31
C THR A 290 -13.24 -8.26 -6.03
N ASP A 291 -12.09 -8.93 -6.15
CA ASP A 291 -11.35 -9.41 -4.99
C ASP A 291 -10.88 -8.28 -4.06
N PRO A 292 -10.18 -7.22 -4.54
CA PRO A 292 -9.74 -6.15 -3.66
C PRO A 292 -10.90 -5.34 -3.08
N ALA A 293 -12.01 -5.16 -3.81
CA ALA A 293 -13.18 -4.44 -3.31
C ALA A 293 -13.90 -5.21 -2.20
N ASN A 294 -14.20 -6.50 -2.44
CA ASN A 294 -14.85 -7.36 -1.45
C ASN A 294 -13.99 -7.53 -0.19
N ALA A 295 -12.70 -7.79 -0.37
CA ALA A 295 -11.77 -7.91 0.75
C ALA A 295 -11.64 -6.60 1.56
N THR A 296 -11.76 -5.44 0.90
CA THR A 296 -11.80 -4.12 1.56
C THR A 296 -13.06 -3.96 2.40
N ALA A 297 -14.23 -4.28 1.85
CA ALA A 297 -15.50 -4.22 2.58
C ALA A 297 -15.46 -5.10 3.83
N ILE A 298 -14.99 -6.36 3.70
CA ILE A 298 -14.83 -7.29 4.82
C ILE A 298 -13.91 -6.74 5.91
N SER A 299 -12.72 -6.25 5.54
CA SER A 299 -11.75 -5.76 6.53
C SER A 299 -12.22 -4.47 7.22
N LEU A 300 -12.90 -3.59 6.48
CA LEU A 300 -13.49 -2.37 7.04
C LEU A 300 -14.64 -2.68 7.99
N MET A 301 -15.52 -3.63 7.64
CA MET A 301 -16.58 -4.15 8.51
C MET A 301 -15.99 -4.72 9.81
N GLN A 302 -14.96 -5.56 9.71
CA GLN A 302 -14.33 -6.19 10.87
C GLN A 302 -13.79 -5.18 11.88
N ILE A 303 -13.05 -4.16 11.43
CA ILE A 303 -12.50 -3.16 12.33
C ILE A 303 -13.56 -2.21 12.86
N THR A 304 -14.57 -1.84 12.07
CA THR A 304 -15.64 -0.94 12.52
C THR A 304 -16.50 -1.64 13.57
N THR A 305 -16.88 -2.89 13.35
CA THR A 305 -17.63 -3.66 14.35
C THR A 305 -16.81 -3.90 15.62
N THR A 306 -15.50 -4.12 15.50
CA THR A 306 -14.60 -4.20 16.67
C THR A 306 -14.63 -2.91 17.48
N LEU A 307 -14.55 -1.74 16.83
CA LEU A 307 -14.64 -0.45 17.48
C LEU A 307 -15.99 -0.29 18.22
N LEU A 308 -17.10 -0.51 17.52
CA LEU A 308 -18.45 -0.35 18.08
C LEU A 308 -18.69 -1.26 19.29
N PHE A 309 -18.12 -2.46 19.28
CA PHE A 309 -18.28 -3.42 20.38
C PHE A 309 -17.36 -3.20 21.58
N LEU A 310 -16.47 -2.19 21.56
CA LEU A 310 -15.79 -1.76 22.80
C LEU A 310 -16.78 -1.22 23.85
N LYS A 311 -17.88 -0.60 23.43
CA LYS A 311 -18.94 -0.04 24.29
C LYS A 311 -20.31 -0.34 23.65
N PRO A 312 -20.79 -1.59 23.65
CA PRO A 312 -21.97 -1.99 22.87
C PRO A 312 -23.26 -1.36 23.41
N THR A 313 -24.02 -0.75 22.50
CA THR A 313 -25.38 -0.27 22.71
C THR A 313 -26.30 -0.88 21.64
N ILE A 314 -27.60 -0.74 21.78
CA ILE A 314 -28.56 -1.21 20.76
C ILE A 314 -28.28 -0.53 19.41
N ASP A 315 -28.05 0.78 19.40
CA ASP A 315 -27.78 1.52 18.17
C ASP A 315 -26.50 1.03 17.47
N GLN A 316 -25.44 0.74 18.23
CA GLN A 316 -24.19 0.19 17.70
C GLN A 316 -24.35 -1.23 17.15
N ILE A 317 -25.18 -2.06 17.78
CA ILE A 317 -25.51 -3.42 17.29
C ILE A 317 -26.31 -3.32 15.98
N VAL A 318 -27.26 -2.39 15.88
CA VAL A 318 -28.03 -2.15 14.63
C VAL A 318 -27.10 -1.63 13.54
N THR A 319 -26.24 -0.67 13.84
CA THR A 319 -25.24 -0.15 12.89
C THR A 319 -24.30 -1.25 12.40
N ALA A 320 -23.80 -2.10 13.29
CA ALA A 320 -22.97 -3.25 12.93
C ALA A 320 -23.71 -4.22 11.99
N LYS A 321 -25.01 -4.45 12.20
CA LYS A 321 -25.83 -5.28 11.30
C LYS A 321 -25.98 -4.64 9.92
N ILE A 322 -26.22 -3.33 9.85
CA ILE A 322 -26.28 -2.60 8.57
C ILE A 322 -24.96 -2.73 7.82
N ILE A 323 -23.83 -2.52 8.48
CA ILE A 323 -22.49 -2.65 7.89
C ILE A 323 -22.26 -4.06 7.34
N LEU A 324 -22.68 -5.10 8.05
CA LEU A 324 -22.60 -6.49 7.61
C LEU A 324 -23.42 -6.72 6.34
N ASP A 325 -24.67 -6.25 6.29
CA ASP A 325 -25.56 -6.40 5.13
C ASP A 325 -25.01 -5.69 3.90
N TYR A 326 -24.46 -4.47 4.04
CA TYR A 326 -23.75 -3.78 2.98
C TYR A 326 -22.52 -4.56 2.48
N THR A 327 -21.76 -5.17 3.37
CA THR A 327 -20.58 -5.97 3.01
C THR A 327 -20.96 -7.14 2.12
N ASP A 328 -22.03 -7.87 2.45
CA ASP A 328 -22.55 -8.99 1.65
C ASP A 328 -23.07 -8.52 0.29
N GLU A 329 -23.78 -7.39 0.26
CA GLU A 329 -24.31 -6.79 -0.99
C GLU A 329 -23.20 -6.34 -1.92
N ILE A 330 -22.12 -5.73 -1.41
CA ILE A 330 -20.93 -5.34 -2.17
C ILE A 330 -20.31 -6.54 -2.86
N GLY A 331 -20.02 -7.61 -2.12
CA GLY A 331 -19.44 -8.82 -2.67
C GLY A 331 -20.28 -9.42 -3.80
N ASN A 332 -21.60 -9.53 -3.58
CA ASN A 332 -22.55 -10.06 -4.57
C ASN A 332 -22.63 -9.16 -5.83
N THR A 333 -22.63 -7.84 -5.67
CA THR A 333 -22.77 -6.89 -6.78
C THR A 333 -21.52 -6.88 -7.65
N PHE A 334 -20.30 -6.86 -7.06
CA PHE A 334 -19.06 -6.99 -7.83
C PHE A 334 -19.01 -8.29 -8.62
N LEU A 335 -19.32 -9.43 -7.99
CA LEU A 335 -19.36 -10.73 -8.67
C LEU A 335 -20.39 -10.79 -9.80
N LYS A 336 -21.55 -10.17 -9.64
CA LYS A 336 -22.61 -10.10 -10.68
C LYS A 336 -22.13 -9.32 -11.90
N ILE A 337 -21.48 -8.16 -11.67
CA ILE A 337 -20.97 -7.32 -12.77
C ILE A 337 -19.84 -8.05 -13.50
N GLU A 338 -18.91 -8.69 -12.79
CA GLU A 338 -17.80 -9.44 -13.39
C GLU A 338 -18.28 -10.58 -14.28
N ARG A 339 -19.32 -11.32 -13.87
CA ARG A 339 -19.87 -12.46 -14.62
C ARG A 339 -20.73 -12.10 -15.82
N ASN A 340 -21.27 -10.88 -15.86
CA ASN A 340 -22.17 -10.43 -16.91
C ASN A 340 -21.46 -9.77 -18.11
N ASN A 341 -20.13 -9.76 -18.10
CA ASN A 341 -19.25 -9.31 -19.17
C ASN A 341 -18.37 -10.47 -19.67
#